data_81bdc8428d86a2748abbe16e169abd15
#
_entry.id   81bdc8428d86a2748abbe16e169abd15
#
_cell.length_a   1.000
_cell.length_b   1.000
_cell.length_c   1.000
_cell.angle_alpha   90.00
_cell.angle_beta   90.00
_cell.angle_gamma   90.00
#
_symmetry.space_group_name_H-M   'P 1'
#
loop_
_entity.id
_entity.type
_entity.pdbx_description
1 polymer ?
#
loop_
_entity_poly.entity_id
_entity_poly.type
_entity_poly.pdbx_seq_one_letter_code
_entity_poly.pdbx_strand_id
1 'polypeptide(L)'
;PGGSATNLLLPLEGRYAGGQLALWRSCMDVAFDRLQLADLTFEKRGVTLCPARGRPILSSGPGGLRVAAGTSGLDLEGSLGETPIRIATGQIGFGYPGVMTAREIDVSLGPVETASRFRISDLDARIGQDIAGTFSDADIAIAAVPLDLIHERGSPLPFLSGGHCTPRRRGSR
;
A
#
# COMPACT_ATOMS: atom_id res chain seq x y z
N PRO A 1 -12.93 0.44 11.47
CA PRO A 1 -11.77 1.10 10.86
C PRO A 1 -12.26 2.28 10.06
N GLY A 2 -11.97 3.49 10.54
CA GLY A 2 -12.35 4.77 9.93
C GLY A 2 -11.11 5.47 9.39
N GLY A 3 -11.30 6.34 8.39
CA GLY A 3 -10.30 7.28 7.93
C GLY A 3 -10.78 8.70 8.16
N SER A 4 -9.86 9.64 8.32
CA SER A 4 -10.14 11.06 8.38
C SER A 4 -9.16 11.84 7.49
N ALA A 5 -9.64 12.92 6.93
CA ALA A 5 -8.81 13.85 6.18
C ALA A 5 -9.04 15.26 6.72
N THR A 6 -7.96 16.01 6.95
CA THR A 6 -8.02 17.40 7.39
C THR A 6 -7.68 18.29 6.22
N ASN A 7 -8.48 19.34 6.03
CA ASN A 7 -8.34 20.32 4.95
C ASN A 7 -8.22 19.66 3.56
N LEU A 8 -9.10 18.69 3.30
CA LEU A 8 -9.19 18.06 2.00
C LEU A 8 -9.73 19.06 0.98
N LEU A 9 -8.92 19.39 0.00
CA LEU A 9 -9.26 20.24 -1.12
C LEU A 9 -9.33 19.40 -2.39
N LEU A 10 -10.48 19.41 -3.03
CA LEU A 10 -10.66 18.83 -4.36
C LEU A 10 -11.65 19.67 -5.16
N PRO A 11 -11.40 19.92 -6.43
CA PRO A 11 -12.36 20.62 -7.29
C PRO A 11 -13.58 19.73 -7.48
N LEU A 12 -14.77 20.31 -7.43
CA LEU A 12 -16.00 19.59 -7.73
C LEU A 12 -16.44 19.87 -9.16
N GLU A 13 -16.27 18.90 -10.04
CA GLU A 13 -16.76 18.94 -11.41
C GLU A 13 -17.64 17.72 -11.65
N GLY A 14 -18.87 17.92 -12.05
CA GLY A 14 -19.77 16.80 -12.23
C GLY A 14 -20.94 17.08 -13.16
N ARG A 15 -21.54 16.02 -13.67
CA ARG A 15 -22.75 16.04 -14.48
C ARG A 15 -23.69 14.94 -14.03
N TYR A 16 -24.95 15.31 -13.87
CA TYR A 16 -26.03 14.35 -13.66
C TYR A 16 -27.00 14.42 -14.83
N ALA A 17 -27.22 13.31 -15.52
CA ALA A 17 -28.16 13.21 -16.63
C ALA A 17 -28.66 11.76 -16.79
N GLY A 18 -29.95 11.57 -17.06
CA GLY A 18 -30.52 10.25 -17.32
C GLY A 18 -30.34 9.24 -16.20
N GLY A 19 -30.38 9.67 -14.93
CA GLY A 19 -30.16 8.79 -13.78
C GLY A 19 -28.71 8.37 -13.57
N GLN A 20 -27.76 9.01 -14.26
CA GLN A 20 -26.34 8.75 -14.16
C GLN A 20 -25.60 9.97 -13.62
N LEU A 21 -24.75 9.77 -12.64
CA LEU A 21 -23.80 10.73 -12.11
C LEU A 21 -22.41 10.45 -12.70
N ALA A 22 -21.75 11.50 -13.17
CA ALA A 22 -20.37 11.43 -13.63
C ALA A 22 -19.59 12.59 -13.02
N LEU A 23 -18.52 12.29 -12.29
CA LEU A 23 -17.65 13.28 -11.67
C LEU A 23 -16.25 13.20 -12.25
N TRP A 24 -15.61 14.36 -12.44
CA TRP A 24 -14.22 14.54 -12.85
C TRP A 24 -13.88 13.85 -14.18
N ARG A 25 -14.10 14.57 -15.26
CA ARG A 25 -13.76 14.11 -16.62
C ARG A 25 -12.37 14.55 -17.08
N SER A 26 -11.76 15.47 -16.34
CA SER A 26 -10.40 15.97 -16.50
C SER A 26 -9.53 15.58 -15.30
N CYS A 27 -8.22 15.71 -15.45
CA CYS A 27 -7.31 15.57 -14.32
C CYS A 27 -7.66 16.60 -13.25
N MET A 28 -7.56 16.23 -12.00
CA MET A 28 -7.78 17.09 -10.86
C MET A 28 -6.66 16.96 -9.83
N ASP A 29 -6.38 18.05 -9.16
CA ASP A 29 -5.45 18.08 -8.04
C ASP A 29 -6.24 17.90 -6.75
N VAL A 30 -5.85 16.88 -6.00
CA VAL A 30 -6.35 16.60 -4.65
C VAL A 30 -5.26 17.00 -3.67
N ALA A 31 -5.58 17.87 -2.73
CA ALA A 31 -4.64 18.26 -1.68
C ALA A 31 -5.27 18.04 -0.30
N PHE A 32 -4.44 17.70 0.67
CA PHE A 32 -4.82 17.53 2.07
C PHE A 32 -3.68 17.97 3.00
N ASP A 33 -4.01 18.40 4.19
CA ASP A 33 -3.00 18.68 5.22
C ASP A 33 -2.63 17.42 6.00
N ARG A 34 -3.61 16.56 6.28
CA ARG A 34 -3.39 15.28 6.93
C ARG A 34 -4.42 14.27 6.46
N LEU A 35 -3.95 13.06 6.17
CA LEU A 35 -4.80 11.92 5.86
C LEU A 35 -4.47 10.80 6.84
N GLN A 36 -5.46 10.36 7.60
CA GLN A 36 -5.34 9.26 8.55
C GLN A 36 -6.19 8.07 8.11
N LEU A 37 -5.57 6.91 8.03
CA LEU A 37 -6.21 5.63 7.67
C LEU A 37 -5.78 4.57 8.69
N ALA A 38 -6.63 4.29 9.67
CA ALA A 38 -6.28 3.47 10.83
C ALA A 38 -5.04 4.06 11.55
N ASP A 39 -3.95 3.30 11.67
CA ASP A 39 -2.71 3.74 12.30
C ASP A 39 -1.73 4.46 11.36
N LEU A 40 -2.12 4.59 10.08
CA LEU A 40 -1.32 5.24 9.07
C LEU A 40 -1.72 6.70 8.94
N THR A 41 -0.77 7.60 9.11
CA THR A 41 -0.96 9.04 8.97
C THR A 41 -0.02 9.57 7.91
N PHE A 42 -0.56 10.28 6.92
CA PHE A 42 0.21 11.01 5.92
C PHE A 42 0.10 12.51 6.15
N GLU A 43 1.19 13.21 5.93
CA GLU A 43 1.27 14.66 6.04
C GLU A 43 1.01 15.33 4.69
N LYS A 44 0.83 16.66 4.75
CA LYS A 44 0.44 17.55 3.66
C LYS A 44 1.04 17.18 2.32
N ARG A 45 0.18 16.81 1.37
CA ARG A 45 0.56 16.49 -0.02
C ARG A 45 -0.55 16.89 -0.99
N GLY A 46 -0.12 17.08 -2.24
CA GLY A 46 -0.99 17.18 -3.40
C GLY A 46 -0.77 15.99 -4.33
N VAL A 47 -1.84 15.44 -4.86
CA VAL A 47 -1.82 14.34 -5.83
C VAL A 47 -2.69 14.71 -7.02
N THR A 48 -2.13 14.65 -8.22
CA THR A 48 -2.91 14.81 -9.45
C THR A 48 -3.52 13.47 -9.85
N LEU A 49 -4.84 13.42 -9.87
CA LEU A 49 -5.59 12.25 -10.33
C LEU A 49 -6.16 12.53 -11.72
N CYS A 50 -5.93 11.62 -12.63
CA CYS A 50 -6.43 11.69 -13.99
C CYS A 50 -7.45 10.58 -14.27
N PRO A 51 -8.52 10.86 -15.02
CA PRO A 51 -9.47 9.84 -15.42
C PRO A 51 -8.86 8.87 -16.44
N ALA A 52 -9.31 7.63 -16.45
CA ALA A 52 -9.01 6.73 -17.55
C ALA A 52 -9.62 7.27 -18.85
N ARG A 53 -8.94 7.03 -19.98
CA ARG A 53 -9.34 7.58 -21.29
C ARG A 53 -10.82 7.38 -21.58
N GLY A 54 -11.54 8.48 -21.85
CA GLY A 54 -12.94 8.51 -22.22
C GLY A 54 -13.93 8.21 -21.09
N ARG A 55 -13.48 8.14 -19.84
CA ARG A 55 -14.32 7.84 -18.67
C ARG A 55 -14.17 8.93 -17.60
N PRO A 56 -15.20 9.23 -16.80
CA PRO A 56 -15.03 10.04 -15.60
C PRO A 56 -14.29 9.23 -14.52
N ILE A 57 -13.65 9.92 -13.57
CA ILE A 57 -13.02 9.28 -12.41
C ILE A 57 -14.05 8.49 -11.60
N LEU A 58 -15.23 9.09 -11.39
CA LEU A 58 -16.34 8.43 -10.70
C LEU A 58 -17.60 8.49 -11.55
N SER A 59 -18.25 7.36 -11.67
CA SER A 59 -19.59 7.26 -12.25
C SER A 59 -20.49 6.36 -11.42
N SER A 60 -21.77 6.75 -11.32
CA SER A 60 -22.80 5.97 -10.64
C SER A 60 -24.07 5.97 -11.48
N GLY A 61 -24.75 4.82 -11.56
CA GLY A 61 -25.98 4.66 -12.33
C GLY A 61 -26.56 3.25 -12.13
N PRO A 62 -27.44 2.78 -13.02
CA PRO A 62 -28.05 1.45 -12.91
C PRO A 62 -27.04 0.29 -12.84
N GLY A 63 -25.83 0.48 -13.39
CA GLY A 63 -24.74 -0.49 -13.32
C GLY A 63 -23.87 -0.40 -12.06
N GLY A 64 -24.30 0.36 -11.05
CA GLY A 64 -23.59 0.59 -9.79
C GLY A 64 -22.53 1.68 -9.84
N LEU A 65 -21.73 1.73 -8.80
CA LEU A 65 -20.62 2.66 -8.66
C LEU A 65 -19.39 2.13 -9.40
N ARG A 66 -18.75 3.01 -10.16
CA ARG A 66 -17.48 2.74 -10.84
C ARG A 66 -16.51 3.88 -10.58
N VAL A 67 -15.26 3.52 -10.30
CA VAL A 67 -14.15 4.46 -10.15
C VAL A 67 -13.06 4.05 -11.14
N ALA A 68 -12.47 5.01 -11.83
CA ALA A 68 -11.35 4.76 -12.74
C ALA A 68 -10.44 5.99 -12.74
N ALA A 69 -9.32 5.90 -12.06
CA ALA A 69 -8.36 6.98 -11.91
C ALA A 69 -6.93 6.47 -12.05
N GLY A 70 -6.02 7.37 -12.33
CA GLY A 70 -4.59 7.10 -12.30
C GLY A 70 -3.80 8.34 -11.91
N THR A 71 -2.58 8.13 -11.50
CA THR A 71 -1.59 9.17 -11.25
C THR A 71 -0.26 8.78 -11.88
N SER A 72 0.55 9.77 -12.27
CA SER A 72 1.89 9.53 -12.82
C SER A 72 2.91 9.16 -11.77
N GLY A 73 2.61 9.38 -10.51
CA GLY A 73 3.47 9.04 -9.38
C GLY A 73 2.84 9.51 -8.08
N LEU A 74 3.31 8.90 -7.00
CA LEU A 74 2.92 9.24 -5.65
C LEU A 74 4.18 9.30 -4.78
N ASP A 75 4.27 10.29 -3.92
CA ASP A 75 5.32 10.41 -2.91
C ASP A 75 4.67 10.92 -1.63
N LEU A 76 4.45 9.99 -0.71
CA LEU A 76 3.78 10.23 0.57
C LEU A 76 4.75 9.97 1.71
N GLU A 77 4.83 10.92 2.62
CA GLU A 77 5.56 10.80 3.87
C GLU A 77 4.58 10.87 5.03
N GLY A 78 4.88 10.10 6.08
CA GLY A 78 4.01 10.03 7.23
C GLY A 78 4.52 9.11 8.32
N SER A 79 3.60 8.52 9.07
CA SER A 79 3.92 7.55 10.13
C SER A 79 2.93 6.41 10.16
N LEU A 80 3.42 5.24 10.52
CA LEU A 80 2.65 4.07 10.92
C LEU A 80 2.77 3.92 12.44
N GLY A 81 1.77 4.39 13.18
CA GLY A 81 1.91 4.65 14.59
C GLY A 81 2.99 5.71 14.85
N GLU A 82 4.06 5.34 15.55
CA GLU A 82 5.22 6.22 15.81
C GLU A 82 6.36 6.03 14.80
N THR A 83 6.27 5.03 13.92
CA THR A 83 7.33 4.68 12.98
C THR A 83 7.21 5.51 11.71
N PRO A 84 8.23 6.29 11.31
CA PRO A 84 8.22 7.01 10.05
C PRO A 84 8.03 6.07 8.86
N ILE A 85 7.19 6.47 7.89
CA ILE A 85 6.97 5.75 6.65
C ILE A 85 7.05 6.70 5.47
N ARG A 86 7.67 6.24 4.40
CA ARG A 86 7.61 6.90 3.10
C ARG A 86 7.18 5.89 2.05
N ILE A 87 6.25 6.31 1.21
CA ILE A 87 5.76 5.52 0.08
C ILE A 87 5.96 6.35 -1.18
N ALA A 88 6.86 5.91 -2.05
CA ALA A 88 7.05 6.48 -3.36
C ALA A 88 6.63 5.46 -4.42
N THR A 89 5.99 5.93 -5.48
CA THR A 89 5.60 5.06 -6.59
C THR A 89 5.78 5.80 -7.92
N GLY A 90 5.99 5.05 -8.97
CA GLY A 90 5.76 5.51 -10.33
C GLY A 90 4.25 5.53 -10.65
N GLN A 91 3.91 5.20 -11.86
CA GLN A 91 2.53 5.26 -12.33
C GLN A 91 1.60 4.30 -11.57
N ILE A 92 0.46 4.82 -11.11
CA ILE A 92 -0.64 4.04 -10.54
C ILE A 92 -1.87 4.17 -11.41
N GLY A 93 -2.54 3.04 -11.67
CA GLY A 93 -3.88 2.97 -12.23
C GLY A 93 -4.82 2.24 -11.27
N PHE A 94 -6.02 2.76 -11.08
CA PHE A 94 -7.02 2.16 -10.20
C PHE A 94 -8.38 2.11 -10.89
N GLY A 95 -9.02 0.96 -10.84
CA GLY A 95 -10.39 0.75 -11.29
C GLY A 95 -11.18 -0.05 -10.27
N TYR A 96 -12.41 0.39 -9.98
CA TYR A 96 -13.32 -0.34 -9.11
C TYR A 96 -14.74 -0.39 -9.71
N PRO A 97 -15.38 -1.57 -9.77
CA PRO A 97 -14.74 -2.89 -9.66
C PRO A 97 -13.77 -3.11 -10.83
N GLY A 98 -12.66 -3.76 -10.60
CA GLY A 98 -11.69 -4.00 -11.66
C GLY A 98 -10.27 -4.25 -11.19
N VAL A 99 -9.33 -3.53 -11.76
CA VAL A 99 -7.90 -3.75 -11.56
C VAL A 99 -7.22 -2.52 -10.95
N MET A 100 -6.19 -2.77 -10.16
CA MET A 100 -5.21 -1.79 -9.72
C MET A 100 -3.85 -2.20 -10.29
N THR A 101 -3.15 -1.25 -10.85
CA THR A 101 -1.77 -1.42 -11.31
C THR A 101 -0.90 -0.39 -10.63
N ALA A 102 0.30 -0.76 -10.21
CA ALA A 102 1.28 0.19 -9.71
C ALA A 102 2.67 -0.22 -10.18
N ARG A 103 3.49 0.78 -10.44
CA ARG A 103 4.86 0.63 -10.95
C ARG A 103 5.83 1.25 -9.97
N GLU A 104 7.06 0.68 -9.90
CA GLU A 104 8.17 1.26 -9.13
C GLU A 104 7.79 1.63 -7.69
N ILE A 105 7.17 0.70 -6.98
CA ILE A 105 6.77 0.91 -5.59
C ILE A 105 8.03 0.84 -4.72
N ASP A 106 8.30 1.88 -3.95
CA ASP A 106 9.36 1.95 -2.93
C ASP A 106 8.72 2.37 -1.59
N VAL A 107 8.80 1.49 -0.61
CA VAL A 107 8.31 1.75 0.75
C VAL A 107 9.48 1.69 1.70
N SER A 108 9.69 2.76 2.44
CA SER A 108 10.68 2.85 3.51
C SER A 108 9.98 2.96 4.86
N LEU A 109 10.36 2.13 5.81
CA LEU A 109 9.79 2.08 7.16
C LEU A 109 10.90 2.22 8.20
N GLY A 110 10.78 3.20 9.05
CA GLY A 110 11.77 3.54 10.08
C GLY A 110 12.58 4.79 9.76
N PRO A 111 13.48 5.20 10.67
CA PRO A 111 14.39 6.32 10.48
C PRO A 111 15.27 6.13 9.24
N VAL A 112 15.60 7.21 8.54
CA VAL A 112 16.32 7.18 7.24
C VAL A 112 17.59 6.32 7.27
N GLU A 113 18.32 6.34 8.38
CA GLU A 113 19.61 5.65 8.55
C GLU A 113 19.43 4.13 8.73
N THR A 114 18.29 3.71 9.26
CA THR A 114 18.00 2.31 9.61
C THR A 114 16.67 1.85 9.06
N ALA A 115 16.21 2.44 7.97
CA ALA A 115 14.92 2.10 7.37
C ALA A 115 14.94 0.70 6.73
N SER A 116 13.91 -0.07 7.03
CA SER A 116 13.57 -1.25 6.22
C SER A 116 12.98 -0.78 4.90
N ARG A 117 13.41 -1.37 3.79
CA ARG A 117 12.98 -0.99 2.44
C ARG A 117 12.34 -2.16 1.72
N PHE A 118 11.25 -1.87 1.05
CA PHE A 118 10.51 -2.80 0.21
C PHE A 118 10.34 -2.18 -1.17
N ARG A 119 10.83 -2.84 -2.19
CA ARG A 119 10.69 -2.41 -3.58
C ARG A 119 9.97 -3.47 -4.37
N ILE A 120 9.05 -3.02 -5.21
CA ILE A 120 8.29 -3.87 -6.11
C ILE A 120 8.26 -3.14 -7.46
N SER A 121 8.73 -3.78 -8.53
CA SER A 121 8.75 -3.17 -9.86
C SER A 121 7.35 -3.04 -10.44
N ASP A 122 6.57 -4.09 -10.36
CA ASP A 122 5.22 -4.14 -10.92
C ASP A 122 4.24 -4.82 -9.96
N LEU A 123 3.10 -4.19 -9.77
CA LEU A 123 1.98 -4.77 -9.03
C LEU A 123 0.73 -4.71 -9.92
N ASP A 124 0.10 -5.85 -10.13
CA ASP A 124 -1.20 -5.98 -10.78
C ASP A 124 -2.15 -6.70 -9.83
N ALA A 125 -3.21 -6.03 -9.39
CA ALA A 125 -4.20 -6.59 -8.48
C ALA A 125 -5.61 -6.44 -9.03
N ARG A 126 -6.48 -7.41 -8.73
CA ARG A 126 -7.92 -7.31 -8.97
C ARG A 126 -8.61 -6.94 -7.68
N ILE A 127 -9.48 -5.95 -7.78
CA ILE A 127 -10.28 -5.45 -6.65
C ILE A 127 -11.75 -5.72 -6.94
N GLY A 128 -12.34 -6.57 -6.11
CA GLY A 128 -13.75 -6.98 -6.19
C GLY A 128 -14.24 -7.43 -4.82
N GLN A 129 -14.93 -8.56 -4.76
CA GLN A 129 -15.29 -9.21 -3.50
C GLN A 129 -14.04 -9.78 -2.81
N ASP A 130 -13.10 -10.27 -3.60
CA ASP A 130 -11.78 -10.72 -3.17
C ASP A 130 -10.70 -9.82 -3.78
N ILE A 131 -9.57 -9.71 -3.08
CA ILE A 131 -8.37 -9.03 -3.58
C ILE A 131 -7.36 -10.11 -3.93
N ALA A 132 -6.99 -10.18 -5.20
CA ALA A 132 -5.97 -11.09 -5.70
C ALA A 132 -5.05 -10.35 -6.65
N GLY A 133 -3.75 -10.64 -6.59
CA GLY A 133 -2.79 -9.93 -7.42
C GLY A 133 -1.49 -10.69 -7.59
N THR A 134 -0.69 -10.20 -8.51
CA THR A 134 0.67 -10.66 -8.80
C THR A 134 1.61 -9.47 -8.73
N PHE A 135 2.83 -9.71 -8.38
CA PHE A 135 3.91 -8.73 -8.41
C PHE A 135 5.15 -9.33 -9.04
N SER A 136 6.02 -8.48 -9.57
CA SER A 136 7.33 -8.88 -10.09
C SER A 136 8.45 -8.13 -9.39
N ASP A 137 9.62 -8.75 -9.37
CA ASP A 137 10.89 -8.17 -8.90
C ASP A 137 10.77 -7.47 -7.53
N ALA A 138 10.43 -8.26 -6.51
CA ALA A 138 10.39 -7.77 -5.15
C ALA A 138 11.79 -7.84 -4.50
N ASP A 139 12.27 -6.69 -4.01
CA ASP A 139 13.49 -6.55 -3.22
C ASP A 139 13.13 -6.07 -1.81
N ILE A 140 13.57 -6.82 -0.81
CA ILE A 140 13.26 -6.57 0.59
C ILE A 140 14.57 -6.46 1.37
N ALA A 141 14.88 -5.26 1.83
CA ALA A 141 15.98 -5.01 2.75
C ALA A 141 15.41 -4.67 4.14
N ILE A 142 15.55 -5.57 5.09
CA ILE A 142 15.15 -5.34 6.48
C ILE A 142 16.36 -4.76 7.20
N ALA A 143 16.19 -3.59 7.83
CA ALA A 143 17.21 -3.04 8.70
C ALA A 143 17.51 -4.06 9.80
N ALA A 144 18.74 -4.54 9.86
CA ALA A 144 19.21 -5.31 10.99
C ALA A 144 19.13 -4.38 12.21
N VAL A 145 18.15 -4.60 13.08
CA VAL A 145 18.24 -4.09 14.44
C VAL A 145 19.52 -4.69 15.00
N PRO A 146 20.55 -3.92 15.40
CA PRO A 146 21.63 -4.48 16.16
C PRO A 146 20.96 -5.05 17.41
N LEU A 147 20.85 -6.37 17.49
CA LEU A 147 20.63 -7.04 18.74
C LEU A 147 21.90 -6.77 19.52
N ASP A 148 21.93 -5.68 20.27
CA ASP A 148 22.77 -5.56 21.43
C ASP A 148 22.30 -6.69 22.36
N LEU A 149 22.88 -7.85 22.13
CA LEU A 149 22.93 -8.91 23.11
C LEU A 149 23.63 -8.28 24.31
N ILE A 150 22.84 -7.71 25.21
CA ILE A 150 23.27 -7.43 26.57
C ILE A 150 23.66 -8.81 27.09
N HIS A 151 24.93 -9.09 27.01
CA HIS A 151 25.54 -10.25 27.63
C HIS A 151 25.46 -10.01 29.14
N GLU A 152 24.27 -10.25 29.72
CA GLU A 152 24.15 -10.40 31.14
C GLU A 152 24.99 -11.62 31.52
N ARG A 153 26.21 -11.34 31.98
CA ARG A 153 27.03 -12.33 32.68
C ARG A 153 26.21 -12.87 33.83
N GLY A 154 25.69 -14.10 33.70
CA GLY A 154 25.28 -14.83 34.87
C GLY A 154 24.00 -15.65 34.83
N SER A 155 23.39 -15.97 33.70
CA SER A 155 22.32 -16.98 33.70
C SER A 155 22.64 -18.08 32.71
N PRO A 156 22.80 -19.34 33.16
CA PRO A 156 22.97 -20.47 32.26
C PRO A 156 21.65 -20.65 31.48
N LEU A 157 21.73 -20.60 30.15
CA LEU A 157 20.63 -20.96 29.27
C LEU A 157 20.20 -22.41 29.55
N PRO A 158 18.91 -22.74 29.64
CA PRO A 158 18.47 -24.09 29.71
C PRO A 158 18.81 -24.81 28.42
N PHE A 159 19.70 -25.79 28.50
CA PHE A 159 20.00 -26.71 27.40
C PHE A 159 18.71 -27.44 27.00
N LEU A 160 18.19 -27.12 25.81
CA LEU A 160 17.23 -27.98 25.15
C LEU A 160 17.95 -29.25 24.73
N SER A 161 17.72 -30.32 25.49
CA SER A 161 18.17 -31.67 25.18
C SER A 161 17.77 -32.07 23.77
N GLY A 162 18.75 -32.37 22.94
CA GLY A 162 18.56 -32.83 21.58
C GLY A 162 17.72 -34.10 21.51
N GLY A 163 16.55 -33.99 20.89
CA GLY A 163 15.80 -35.16 20.45
C GLY A 163 16.51 -35.83 19.29
N HIS A 164 17.11 -36.97 19.54
CA HIS A 164 17.62 -37.87 18.51
C HIS A 164 16.47 -38.38 17.63
N CYS A 165 16.38 -37.91 16.39
CA CYS A 165 15.61 -38.58 15.36
C CYS A 165 16.37 -39.80 14.85
N THR A 166 16.01 -41.01 15.29
CA THR A 166 16.45 -42.26 14.69
C THR A 166 15.66 -42.51 13.39
N PRO A 167 16.31 -42.80 12.26
CA PRO A 167 15.60 -43.18 11.04
C PRO A 167 15.07 -44.62 11.17
N ARG A 168 13.74 -44.76 11.03
CA ARG A 168 13.04 -46.05 11.02
C ARG A 168 13.39 -46.80 9.73
N ARG A 169 14.22 -47.88 9.82
CA ARG A 169 14.47 -48.83 8.74
C ARG A 169 13.15 -49.51 8.33
N ARG A 170 12.77 -49.39 7.08
CA ARG A 170 11.76 -50.27 6.46
C ARG A 170 12.36 -51.62 6.23
N GLY A 171 11.89 -52.63 6.97
CA GLY A 171 12.17 -54.00 6.70
C GLY A 171 11.32 -54.49 5.52
N SER A 172 11.99 -55.13 4.60
CA SER A 172 11.43 -55.94 3.52
C SER A 172 10.78 -57.22 4.05
N ARG A 173 9.54 -57.44 3.59
CA ARG A 173 9.04 -58.78 3.20
C ARG A 173 7.84 -58.61 2.29
#